data_d9e36c2313e12cc9025b2ee5651e8ed8
#
_entry.id   d9e36c2313e12cc9025b2ee5651e8ed8
#
_cell.length_a   1.000
_cell.length_b   1.000
_cell.length_c   1.000
_cell.angle_alpha   90.00
_cell.angle_beta   90.00
_cell.angle_gamma   90.00
#
_symmetry.space_group_name_H-M   'P 1'
#
loop_
_entity.id
_entity.type
_entity.pdbx_description
1 polymer ?
#
loop_
_entity_poly.entity_id
_entity_poly.type
_entity_poly.pdbx_seq_one_letter_code
_entity_poly.pdbx_strand_id
1 'polypeptide(L)'
;CGGMDMDVKGGDIVVATGAIRMEGTSREYAPIEFPAVADLDVTNALVSSAKALGYTYHAGVVQCKDAFYGQHEPKRMPVSYELLNKWEAWKRMGCKASEMESAALFIAASHLRVRCGSDFLVVGNQERQEAGLDNPIVHDTEAAIKVAVEAVRRLIQADKQA
;
A
#
# COMPACT_ATOMS: atom_id res chain seq x y z
N CYS A 1 6.35 -3.34 2.03
CA CYS A 1 5.42 -4.00 1.09
C CYS A 1 6.18 -4.70 -0.03
N GLY A 2 5.51 -5.55 -0.81
CA GLY A 2 6.01 -6.09 -2.08
C GLY A 2 5.42 -5.32 -3.26
N GLY A 3 6.24 -4.89 -4.22
CA GLY A 3 5.77 -4.26 -5.45
C GLY A 3 4.96 -5.23 -6.32
N MET A 4 3.98 -4.71 -7.03
CA MET A 4 3.11 -5.48 -7.95
C MET A 4 3.13 -4.90 -9.36
N ASP A 5 2.99 -3.57 -9.50
CA ASP A 5 3.11 -2.87 -10.78
C ASP A 5 4.55 -2.92 -11.29
N MET A 6 4.74 -3.08 -12.61
CA MET A 6 6.07 -3.20 -13.23
C MET A 6 6.93 -1.95 -13.09
N ASP A 7 6.33 -0.78 -12.85
CA ASP A 7 7.07 0.47 -12.63
C ASP A 7 7.65 0.59 -11.21
N VAL A 8 7.16 -0.22 -10.26
CA VAL A 8 7.54 -0.18 -8.85
C VAL A 8 8.74 -1.07 -8.59
N LYS A 9 9.81 -0.51 -8.03
CA LYS A 9 11.06 -1.24 -7.70
C LYS A 9 11.28 -1.34 -6.20
N GLY A 10 12.13 -2.28 -5.80
CA GLY A 10 12.68 -2.29 -4.44
C GLY A 10 13.40 -0.97 -4.11
N GLY A 11 13.12 -0.40 -2.94
CA GLY A 11 13.61 0.89 -2.50
C GLY A 11 12.69 2.08 -2.80
N ASP A 12 11.72 1.93 -3.71
CA ASP A 12 10.70 2.96 -3.96
C ASP A 12 9.72 3.09 -2.78
N ILE A 13 9.04 4.22 -2.72
CA ILE A 13 7.94 4.47 -1.77
C ILE A 13 6.60 4.25 -2.46
N VAL A 14 5.70 3.51 -1.84
CA VAL A 14 4.30 3.44 -2.28
C VAL A 14 3.42 4.15 -1.27
N VAL A 15 2.63 5.13 -1.74
CA VAL A 15 1.61 5.84 -0.97
C VAL A 15 0.25 5.26 -1.35
N ALA A 16 -0.44 4.63 -0.40
CA ALA A 16 -1.74 4.03 -0.65
C ALA A 16 -2.84 5.09 -0.75
N THR A 17 -3.58 5.11 -1.85
CA THR A 17 -4.80 5.93 -2.02
C THR A 17 -6.04 5.18 -1.60
N GLY A 18 -5.98 3.86 -1.56
CA GLY A 18 -7.01 2.94 -1.12
C GLY A 18 -6.46 1.52 -1.07
N ALA A 19 -7.19 0.62 -0.47
CA ALA A 19 -6.77 -0.77 -0.30
C ALA A 19 -7.85 -1.76 -0.71
N ILE A 20 -7.43 -2.83 -1.39
CA ILE A 20 -8.28 -3.98 -1.70
C ILE A 20 -8.49 -4.77 -0.41
N ARG A 21 -9.74 -4.97 -0.01
CA ARG A 21 -10.15 -5.58 1.26
C ARG A 21 -10.15 -7.11 1.15
N MET A 22 -8.96 -7.74 1.18
CA MET A 22 -8.82 -9.21 1.19
C MET A 22 -8.51 -9.77 2.57
N GLU A 23 -8.63 -8.97 3.62
CA GLU A 23 -8.42 -9.34 5.02
C GLU A 23 -9.76 -9.41 5.79
N GLY A 24 -9.76 -10.05 6.96
CA GLY A 24 -10.96 -10.31 7.76
C GLY A 24 -11.40 -9.12 8.60
N THR A 25 -10.47 -8.36 9.17
CA THR A 25 -10.76 -7.31 10.15
C THR A 25 -11.70 -6.24 9.59
N SER A 26 -11.43 -5.71 8.41
CA SER A 26 -12.28 -4.67 7.82
C SER A 26 -13.71 -5.14 7.54
N ARG A 27 -13.89 -6.44 7.29
CA ARG A 27 -15.21 -7.04 7.02
C ARG A 27 -16.10 -7.08 8.25
N GLU A 28 -15.51 -7.15 9.44
CA GLU A 28 -16.25 -7.09 10.70
C GLU A 28 -16.64 -5.67 11.08
N TYR A 29 -15.88 -4.66 10.62
CA TYR A 29 -16.17 -3.25 10.87
C TYR A 29 -17.18 -2.64 9.90
N ALA A 30 -17.19 -3.06 8.63
CA ALA A 30 -18.02 -2.44 7.61
C ALA A 30 -18.43 -3.44 6.51
N PRO A 31 -19.60 -3.25 5.88
CA PRO A 31 -19.98 -4.01 4.67
C PRO A 31 -18.88 -3.95 3.61
N ILE A 32 -18.75 -5.01 2.82
CA ILE A 32 -17.66 -5.11 1.82
C ILE A 32 -17.72 -4.01 0.76
N GLU A 33 -18.90 -3.50 0.48
CA GLU A 33 -19.17 -2.43 -0.47
C GLU A 33 -18.61 -1.07 -0.01
N PHE A 34 -18.39 -0.88 1.29
CA PHE A 34 -17.75 0.34 1.78
C PHE A 34 -16.25 0.31 1.44
N PRO A 35 -15.75 1.28 0.67
CA PRO A 35 -14.37 1.25 0.19
C PRO A 35 -13.38 1.58 1.30
N ALA A 36 -12.24 0.86 1.33
CA ALA A 36 -11.11 1.22 2.16
C ALA A 36 -10.27 2.30 1.47
N VAL A 37 -10.54 3.55 1.78
CA VAL A 37 -9.86 4.72 1.17
C VAL A 37 -9.03 5.47 2.18
N ALA A 38 -7.88 5.98 1.74
CA ALA A 38 -7.05 6.87 2.54
C ALA A 38 -7.68 8.27 2.60
N ASP A 39 -7.37 9.00 3.68
CA ASP A 39 -7.70 10.41 3.78
C ASP A 39 -6.91 11.22 2.73
N LEU A 40 -7.60 12.15 2.06
CA LEU A 40 -7.01 12.91 0.95
C LEU A 40 -5.89 13.84 1.41
N ASP A 41 -6.05 14.52 2.56
CA ASP A 41 -5.04 15.45 3.05
C ASP A 41 -3.79 14.71 3.49
N VAL A 42 -3.96 13.57 4.15
CA VAL A 42 -2.83 12.70 4.55
C VAL A 42 -2.11 12.15 3.31
N THR A 43 -2.86 11.68 2.31
CA THR A 43 -2.27 11.20 1.05
C THR A 43 -1.46 12.30 0.35
N ASN A 44 -2.01 13.49 0.23
CA ASN A 44 -1.32 14.65 -0.37
C ASN A 44 -0.07 15.05 0.42
N ALA A 45 -0.13 15.01 1.75
CA ALA A 45 1.02 15.28 2.60
C ALA A 45 2.13 14.25 2.40
N LEU A 46 1.82 12.95 2.32
CA LEU A 46 2.77 11.88 2.06
C LEU A 46 3.43 12.03 0.68
N VAL A 47 2.64 12.24 -0.38
CA VAL A 47 3.15 12.48 -1.74
C VAL A 47 4.06 13.70 -1.80
N SER A 48 3.65 14.82 -1.18
CA SER A 48 4.44 16.06 -1.15
C SER A 48 5.74 15.87 -0.38
N SER A 49 5.72 15.07 0.68
CA SER A 49 6.89 14.75 1.48
C SER A 49 7.88 13.87 0.74
N ALA A 50 7.41 12.83 0.06
CA ALA A 50 8.27 11.98 -0.78
C ALA A 50 8.98 12.80 -1.87
N LYS A 51 8.23 13.68 -2.55
CA LYS A 51 8.79 14.62 -3.54
C LYS A 51 9.85 15.53 -2.94
N ALA A 52 9.55 16.18 -1.82
CA ALA A 52 10.45 17.15 -1.18
C ALA A 52 11.75 16.50 -0.67
N LEU A 53 11.67 15.22 -0.26
CA LEU A 53 12.83 14.44 0.19
C LEU A 53 13.58 13.77 -0.97
N GLY A 54 13.11 13.88 -2.20
CA GLY A 54 13.78 13.35 -3.39
C GLY A 54 13.66 11.84 -3.57
N TYR A 55 12.68 11.20 -2.93
CA TYR A 55 12.43 9.76 -3.09
C TYR A 55 11.59 9.47 -4.34
N THR A 56 11.90 8.38 -5.04
CA THR A 56 11.01 7.80 -6.04
C THR A 56 9.78 7.26 -5.33
N TYR A 57 8.59 7.67 -5.79
CA TYR A 57 7.34 7.24 -5.17
C TYR A 57 6.28 6.92 -6.21
N HIS A 58 5.33 6.09 -5.81
CA HIS A 58 4.13 5.72 -6.57
C HIS A 58 2.92 5.90 -5.67
N ALA A 59 1.85 6.52 -6.20
CA ALA A 59 0.60 6.64 -5.48
C ALA A 59 -0.48 5.79 -6.17
N GLY A 60 -1.24 5.01 -5.42
CA GLY A 60 -2.28 4.16 -6.00
C GLY A 60 -2.87 3.16 -5.02
N VAL A 61 -3.71 2.28 -5.56
CA VAL A 61 -4.35 1.23 -4.79
C VAL A 61 -3.34 0.14 -4.44
N VAL A 62 -3.41 -0.38 -3.21
CA VAL A 62 -2.62 -1.52 -2.73
C VAL A 62 -3.52 -2.72 -2.44
N GLN A 63 -2.98 -3.93 -2.49
CA GLN A 63 -3.68 -5.13 -2.07
C GLN A 63 -3.35 -5.42 -0.61
N CYS A 64 -4.39 -5.45 0.26
CA CYS A 64 -4.26 -5.79 1.66
C CYS A 64 -4.82 -7.20 1.93
N LYS A 65 -4.01 -8.08 2.51
CA LYS A 65 -4.35 -9.50 2.73
C LYS A 65 -3.94 -9.98 4.12
N ASP A 66 -4.52 -11.09 4.58
CA ASP A 66 -4.13 -11.77 5.83
C ASP A 66 -2.98 -12.76 5.65
N ALA A 67 -2.98 -13.49 4.54
CA ALA A 67 -2.06 -14.61 4.35
C ALA A 67 -0.89 -14.25 3.43
N PHE A 68 0.31 -14.07 4.02
CA PHE A 68 1.55 -13.80 3.28
C PHE A 68 1.82 -14.84 2.18
N TYR A 69 1.72 -16.12 2.51
CA TYR A 69 1.99 -17.21 1.56
C TYR A 69 0.92 -17.38 0.48
N GLY A 70 -0.25 -16.77 0.64
CA GLY A 70 -1.25 -16.69 -0.44
C GLY A 70 -0.76 -15.93 -1.67
N GLN A 71 0.23 -15.03 -1.50
CA GLN A 71 0.90 -14.34 -2.58
C GLN A 71 2.15 -15.10 -3.07
N HIS A 72 3.04 -15.46 -2.14
CA HIS A 72 4.37 -15.98 -2.50
C HIS A 72 4.38 -17.44 -2.92
N GLU A 73 3.44 -18.23 -2.39
CA GLU A 73 3.32 -19.66 -2.69
C GLU A 73 1.86 -20.07 -2.96
N PRO A 74 1.13 -19.37 -3.84
CA PRO A 74 -0.32 -19.57 -4.03
C PRO A 74 -0.65 -20.99 -4.47
N LYS A 75 0.24 -21.68 -5.18
CA LYS A 75 0.03 -23.06 -5.64
C LYS A 75 -0.04 -24.09 -4.51
N ARG A 76 0.48 -23.75 -3.33
CA ARG A 76 0.38 -24.59 -2.12
C ARG A 76 -0.94 -24.43 -1.37
N MET A 77 -1.69 -23.37 -1.70
CA MET A 77 -2.96 -23.06 -1.02
C MET A 77 -4.12 -23.84 -1.66
N PRO A 78 -5.10 -24.34 -0.88
CA PRO A 78 -6.26 -25.07 -1.41
C PRO A 78 -7.06 -24.26 -2.45
N VAL A 79 -7.10 -22.93 -2.30
CA VAL A 79 -7.78 -22.00 -3.20
C VAL A 79 -6.84 -21.34 -4.22
N SER A 80 -5.81 -22.06 -4.66
CA SER A 80 -4.76 -21.55 -5.55
C SER A 80 -5.28 -20.88 -6.81
N TYR A 81 -6.31 -21.44 -7.43
CA TYR A 81 -6.95 -20.89 -8.63
C TYR A 81 -7.54 -19.49 -8.39
N GLU A 82 -8.18 -19.29 -7.24
CA GLU A 82 -8.74 -17.99 -6.88
C GLU A 82 -7.66 -16.95 -6.62
N LEU A 83 -6.61 -17.31 -5.88
CA LEU A 83 -5.49 -16.43 -5.56
C LEU A 83 -4.75 -15.97 -6.82
N LEU A 84 -4.45 -16.90 -7.74
CA LEU A 84 -3.78 -16.61 -9.00
C LEU A 84 -4.64 -15.71 -9.91
N ASN A 85 -5.94 -16.01 -10.04
CA ASN A 85 -6.83 -15.21 -10.86
C ASN A 85 -7.02 -13.79 -10.31
N LYS A 86 -7.15 -13.65 -8.99
CA LYS A 86 -7.24 -12.34 -8.32
C LYS A 86 -5.95 -11.54 -8.49
N TRP A 87 -4.79 -12.18 -8.31
CA TRP A 87 -3.50 -11.53 -8.50
C TRP A 87 -3.36 -10.94 -9.89
N GLU A 88 -3.69 -11.72 -10.90
CA GLU A 88 -3.67 -11.29 -12.29
C GLU A 88 -4.66 -10.13 -12.56
N ALA A 89 -5.85 -10.17 -11.95
CA ALA A 89 -6.82 -9.09 -12.06
C ALA A 89 -6.29 -7.79 -11.43
N TRP A 90 -5.67 -7.87 -10.25
CA TRP A 90 -5.11 -6.69 -9.58
C TRP A 90 -3.97 -6.05 -10.39
N LYS A 91 -3.10 -6.86 -11.00
CA LYS A 91 -2.06 -6.36 -11.92
C LYS A 91 -2.66 -5.59 -13.09
N ARG A 92 -3.66 -6.15 -13.76
CA ARG A 92 -4.36 -5.50 -14.88
C ARG A 92 -5.07 -4.22 -14.48
N MET A 93 -5.46 -4.08 -13.23
CA MET A 93 -6.07 -2.85 -12.68
C MET A 93 -5.03 -1.83 -12.20
N GLY A 94 -3.74 -2.13 -12.30
CA GLY A 94 -2.66 -1.22 -11.91
C GLY A 94 -2.44 -1.10 -10.41
N CYS A 95 -2.77 -2.16 -9.63
CA CYS A 95 -2.46 -2.23 -8.22
C CYS A 95 -0.95 -2.09 -8.00
N LYS A 96 -0.52 -1.17 -7.12
CA LYS A 96 0.89 -0.79 -6.98
C LYS A 96 1.71 -1.77 -6.15
N ALA A 97 1.14 -2.26 -5.07
CA ALA A 97 1.86 -3.11 -4.13
C ALA A 97 0.91 -4.00 -3.34
N SER A 98 1.50 -4.99 -2.66
CA SER A 98 0.81 -5.88 -1.73
C SER A 98 1.37 -5.70 -0.33
N GLU A 99 0.47 -5.56 0.64
CA GLU A 99 0.73 -5.32 2.06
C GLU A 99 -0.34 -6.03 2.92
N MET A 100 -0.41 -5.75 4.23
CA MET A 100 -1.25 -6.52 5.14
C MET A 100 -2.05 -5.68 6.16
N GLU A 101 -2.03 -4.34 6.09
CA GLU A 101 -2.52 -3.46 7.17
C GLU A 101 -3.54 -2.41 6.71
N SER A 102 -3.39 -1.83 5.51
CA SER A 102 -4.08 -0.59 5.12
C SER A 102 -5.59 -0.70 5.08
N ALA A 103 -6.16 -1.82 4.64
CA ALA A 103 -7.61 -1.94 4.55
C ALA A 103 -8.25 -1.86 5.93
N ALA A 104 -7.71 -2.58 6.92
CA ALA A 104 -8.18 -2.53 8.30
C ALA A 104 -8.02 -1.13 8.90
N LEU A 105 -6.86 -0.48 8.68
CA LEU A 105 -6.59 0.87 9.16
C LEU A 105 -7.55 1.90 8.57
N PHE A 106 -7.78 1.90 7.26
CA PHE A 106 -8.65 2.86 6.60
C PHE A 106 -10.11 2.70 7.03
N ILE A 107 -10.59 1.46 7.17
CA ILE A 107 -11.95 1.19 7.63
C ILE A 107 -12.13 1.59 9.10
N ALA A 108 -11.17 1.24 9.98
CA ALA A 108 -11.22 1.64 11.39
C ALA A 108 -11.17 3.17 11.54
N ALA A 109 -10.31 3.85 10.78
CA ALA A 109 -10.23 5.31 10.77
C ALA A 109 -11.53 5.96 10.31
N SER A 110 -12.17 5.42 9.27
CA SER A 110 -13.48 5.88 8.79
C SER A 110 -14.56 5.73 9.87
N HIS A 111 -14.58 4.60 10.57
CA HIS A 111 -15.50 4.37 11.70
C HIS A 111 -15.28 5.40 12.82
N LEU A 112 -14.03 5.69 13.14
CA LEU A 112 -13.65 6.65 14.18
C LEU A 112 -13.71 8.12 13.70
N ARG A 113 -13.92 8.35 12.41
CA ARG A 113 -13.92 9.67 11.76
C ARG A 113 -12.62 10.44 11.99
N VAL A 114 -11.50 9.75 11.86
CA VAL A 114 -10.14 10.30 11.93
C VAL A 114 -9.42 10.17 10.60
N ARG A 115 -8.46 11.06 10.34
CA ARG A 115 -7.63 11.01 9.15
C ARG A 115 -6.63 9.85 9.24
N CYS A 116 -6.46 9.11 8.15
CA CYS A 116 -5.50 8.02 8.06
C CYS A 116 -4.92 7.91 6.65
N GLY A 117 -3.64 7.63 6.55
CA GLY A 117 -2.94 7.30 5.31
C GLY A 117 -1.89 6.25 5.57
N SER A 118 -1.35 5.69 4.50
CA SER A 118 -0.27 4.70 4.60
C SER A 118 0.78 4.96 3.52
N ASP A 119 2.04 4.83 3.91
CA ASP A 119 3.17 4.76 2.99
C ASP A 119 4.07 3.58 3.34
N PHE A 120 4.72 3.03 2.34
CA PHE A 120 5.49 1.80 2.44
C PHE A 120 6.81 1.91 1.69
N LEU A 121 7.86 1.34 2.28
CA LEU A 121 9.02 0.94 1.52
C LEU A 121 8.71 -0.32 0.71
N VAL A 122 9.06 -0.36 -0.55
CA VAL A 122 9.03 -1.56 -1.38
C VAL A 122 10.27 -2.38 -1.09
N VAL A 123 10.10 -3.60 -0.55
CA VAL A 123 11.22 -4.53 -0.30
C VAL A 123 11.78 -5.08 -1.61
N GLY A 124 10.92 -5.41 -2.53
CA GLY A 124 11.21 -5.93 -3.86
C GLY A 124 9.90 -6.18 -4.61
N ASN A 125 10.00 -6.61 -5.87
CA ASN A 125 8.85 -6.85 -6.74
C ASN A 125 9.00 -8.21 -7.45
N GLN A 126 8.15 -9.17 -7.10
CA GLN A 126 8.23 -10.52 -7.67
C GLN A 126 7.94 -10.56 -9.18
N GLU A 127 7.06 -9.68 -9.69
CA GLU A 127 6.73 -9.61 -11.12
C GLU A 127 7.95 -9.15 -11.94
N ARG A 128 8.70 -8.17 -11.40
CA ARG A 128 9.97 -7.73 -12.01
C ARG A 128 11.03 -8.83 -11.97
N GLN A 129 11.10 -9.57 -10.85
CA GLN A 129 12.01 -10.69 -10.72
C GLN A 129 11.70 -11.79 -11.75
N GLU A 130 10.43 -12.16 -11.91
CA GLU A 130 9.98 -13.16 -12.89
C GLU A 130 10.22 -12.69 -14.34
N ALA A 131 10.10 -11.39 -14.59
CA ALA A 131 10.39 -10.78 -15.89
C ALA A 131 11.89 -10.56 -16.17
N GLY A 132 12.78 -10.89 -15.22
CA GLY A 132 14.22 -10.66 -15.37
C GLY A 132 14.63 -9.19 -15.38
N LEU A 133 13.81 -8.31 -14.82
CA LEU A 133 14.09 -6.88 -14.72
C LEU A 133 14.86 -6.55 -13.44
N ASP A 134 15.53 -5.39 -13.45
CA ASP A 134 16.19 -4.83 -12.26
C ASP A 134 15.23 -4.78 -11.08
N ASN A 135 15.59 -5.47 -9.98
CA ASN A 135 14.76 -5.64 -8.80
C ASN A 135 15.64 -5.67 -7.54
N PRO A 136 16.14 -4.52 -7.08
CA PRO A 136 16.91 -4.47 -5.84
C PRO A 136 16.05 -4.92 -4.65
N ILE A 137 16.68 -5.60 -3.70
CA ILE A 137 16.03 -5.99 -2.44
C ILE A 137 16.49 -5.04 -1.35
N VAL A 138 15.54 -4.29 -0.78
CA VAL A 138 15.78 -3.24 0.21
C VAL A 138 14.95 -3.50 1.46
N HIS A 139 15.59 -3.57 2.62
CA HIS A 139 14.92 -3.78 3.91
C HIS A 139 14.97 -2.55 4.83
N ASP A 140 15.74 -1.54 4.47
CA ASP A 140 15.87 -0.32 5.28
C ASP A 140 14.65 0.58 5.10
N THR A 141 13.82 0.66 6.13
CA THR A 141 12.58 1.44 6.14
C THR A 141 12.77 2.91 6.44
N GLU A 142 14.00 3.40 6.58
CA GLU A 142 14.29 4.80 6.98
C GLU A 142 13.64 5.81 6.02
N ALA A 143 13.61 5.53 4.72
CA ALA A 143 13.01 6.40 3.73
C ALA A 143 11.49 6.57 3.96
N ALA A 144 10.74 5.49 4.19
CA ALA A 144 9.31 5.54 4.48
C ALA A 144 9.05 6.29 5.79
N ILE A 145 9.83 6.01 6.84
CA ILE A 145 9.72 6.72 8.13
C ILE A 145 9.95 8.23 7.95
N LYS A 146 10.95 8.65 7.19
CA LYS A 146 11.21 10.07 6.91
C LYS A 146 10.04 10.72 6.17
N VAL A 147 9.45 10.04 5.20
CA VAL A 147 8.27 10.52 4.45
C VAL A 147 7.10 10.70 5.40
N ALA A 148 6.78 9.70 6.23
CA ALA A 148 5.70 9.77 7.21
C ALA A 148 5.89 10.91 8.23
N VAL A 149 7.08 11.05 8.80
CA VAL A 149 7.39 12.13 9.77
C VAL A 149 7.24 13.52 9.14
N GLU A 150 7.75 13.71 7.93
CA GLU A 150 7.61 14.98 7.21
C GLU A 150 6.13 15.27 6.85
N ALA A 151 5.36 14.24 6.47
CA ALA A 151 3.93 14.38 6.20
C ALA A 151 3.17 14.84 7.45
N VAL A 152 3.45 14.25 8.62
CA VAL A 152 2.85 14.69 9.89
C VAL A 152 3.20 16.13 10.21
N ARG A 153 4.45 16.58 9.99
CA ARG A 153 4.83 17.98 10.18
C ARG A 153 4.03 18.93 9.29
N ARG A 154 3.82 18.57 8.03
CA ARG A 154 3.02 19.37 7.07
C ARG A 154 1.56 19.46 7.50
N LEU A 155 0.97 18.34 7.94
CA LEU A 155 -0.41 18.33 8.44
C LEU A 155 -0.57 19.20 9.69
N ILE A 156 0.34 19.12 10.64
CA ILE A 156 0.34 19.99 11.85
C ILE A 156 0.45 21.48 11.46
N GLN A 157 1.25 21.82 10.46
CA GLN A 157 1.36 23.19 9.98
C GLN A 157 0.08 23.67 9.29
N ALA A 158 -0.53 22.84 8.45
CA ALA A 158 -1.79 23.13 7.78
C ALA A 158 -2.94 23.34 8.79
N ASP A 159 -3.06 22.46 9.78
CA ASP A 159 -4.09 22.54 10.82
C ASP A 159 -3.96 23.81 11.70
N LYS A 160 -2.76 24.36 11.85
CA LYS A 160 -2.55 25.62 12.59
C LYS A 160 -2.94 26.86 11.79
N GLN A 161 -3.09 26.74 10.47
CA GLN A 161 -3.43 27.84 9.56
C GLN A 161 -4.92 27.86 9.17
N ALA A 162 -5.64 26.79 9.48
CA ALA A 162 -7.07 26.63 9.23
C ALA A 162 -7.90 27.21 10.39
#